data_c71df49fee415e47c72c46d4a2d3906c
#
_entry.id   c71df49fee415e47c72c46d4a2d3906c
#
_cell.length_a   1.000
_cell.length_b   1.000
_cell.length_c   1.000
_cell.angle_alpha   90.00
_cell.angle_beta   90.00
_cell.angle_gamma   90.00
#
_symmetry.space_group_name_H-M   'P 1'
#
loop_
_entity.id
_entity.type
_entity.pdbx_description
1 polymer ?
#
loop_
_entity_poly.entity_id
_entity_poly.type
_entity_poly.pdbx_seq_one_letter_code
_entity_poly.pdbx_strand_id
1 'polypeptide(L)'
;MTKKIKLKVNGMTCSGCEEHVETALKNIGIKHSDASFRLGQVQFELPEDIAIEEVKKAIRGAQYEPENFEEIPTQEKMVLRNEGDYDLLIIGSGGAAFSAAIKAIEHGAKVAMVERGTVGGTCVNIGCVPSKTLLRAGEIHHLAKVNPFIGLQTSAGKVELAPLVKQKNDLVSDLRNKKYIDLIDEYGFDLIEGEATFIDEKTIKVNGQMLSAKRFLIATGASPSLPPIPGLEDVEYLTSTTLLELKKLPKSLTVIGSGYIGMELGQLFHHLGSEVTLMQRSKRLLKEYEPEISEAVEKALIEQGITLIKGASFEGVEQVGEVKKVHVTVDEEKKVI
;
A
#
# COMPACT_ATOMS: atom_id res chain seq x y z
N MET A 1 -20.54 -16.69 -22.00
CA MET A 1 -20.08 -16.49 -20.58
C MET A 1 -18.63 -16.93 -20.48
N THR A 2 -17.71 -16.09 -20.00
CA THR A 2 -16.30 -16.48 -19.82
C THR A 2 -16.21 -17.54 -18.71
N LYS A 3 -15.39 -18.58 -18.92
CA LYS A 3 -15.10 -19.60 -17.92
C LYS A 3 -13.79 -19.25 -17.25
N LYS A 4 -13.72 -19.31 -15.91
CA LYS A 4 -12.46 -19.14 -15.17
C LYS A 4 -11.75 -20.50 -15.13
N ILE A 5 -10.52 -20.55 -15.62
CA ILE A 5 -9.73 -21.77 -15.76
C ILE A 5 -8.49 -21.67 -14.89
N LYS A 6 -8.16 -22.75 -14.21
CA LYS A 6 -6.89 -22.99 -13.54
C LYS A 6 -6.14 -24.07 -14.30
N LEU A 7 -4.96 -23.75 -14.82
CA LEU A 7 -4.14 -24.65 -15.61
C LEU A 7 -2.78 -24.86 -14.94
N LYS A 8 -2.41 -26.09 -14.69
CA LYS A 8 -1.13 -26.44 -14.14
C LYS A 8 -0.02 -26.28 -15.18
N VAL A 9 1.08 -25.61 -14.84
CA VAL A 9 2.17 -25.28 -15.76
C VAL A 9 3.51 -25.60 -15.10
N ASN A 10 4.24 -26.53 -15.67
CA ASN A 10 5.58 -26.90 -15.21
C ASN A 10 6.68 -26.08 -15.91
N GLY A 11 7.80 -25.92 -15.22
CA GLY A 11 8.98 -25.23 -15.75
C GLY A 11 9.09 -23.77 -15.35
N MET A 12 8.08 -23.17 -14.71
CA MET A 12 8.20 -21.83 -14.13
C MET A 12 9.03 -21.89 -12.85
N THR A 13 10.08 -21.06 -12.76
CA THR A 13 11.02 -21.04 -11.61
C THR A 13 11.22 -19.67 -10.98
N CYS A 14 10.71 -18.62 -11.61
CA CYS A 14 10.86 -17.23 -11.15
C CYS A 14 9.73 -16.33 -11.67
N SER A 15 9.64 -15.11 -11.14
CA SER A 15 8.67 -14.11 -11.56
C SER A 15 8.77 -13.70 -13.05
N GLY A 16 9.96 -13.77 -13.67
CA GLY A 16 10.10 -13.56 -15.10
C GLY A 16 9.42 -14.65 -15.93
N CYS A 17 9.32 -15.89 -15.39
CA CYS A 17 8.57 -16.96 -16.03
C CYS A 17 7.05 -16.70 -16.00
N GLU A 18 6.53 -16.09 -14.92
CA GLU A 18 5.12 -15.68 -14.82
C GLU A 18 4.78 -14.70 -15.95
N GLU A 19 5.60 -13.66 -16.12
CA GLU A 19 5.42 -12.63 -17.14
C GLU A 19 5.49 -13.21 -18.57
N HIS A 20 6.33 -14.20 -18.81
CA HIS A 20 6.40 -14.89 -20.11
C HIS A 20 5.11 -15.68 -20.41
N VAL A 21 4.57 -16.40 -19.42
CA VAL A 21 3.33 -17.15 -19.58
C VAL A 21 2.15 -16.21 -19.77
N GLU A 22 2.04 -15.15 -18.97
CA GLU A 22 0.97 -14.15 -19.12
C GLU A 22 1.05 -13.43 -20.46
N THR A 23 2.25 -13.10 -20.95
CA THR A 23 2.41 -12.50 -22.28
C THR A 23 2.00 -13.45 -23.39
N ALA A 24 2.32 -14.74 -23.30
CA ALA A 24 1.90 -15.75 -24.27
C ALA A 24 0.36 -15.87 -24.34
N LEU A 25 -0.31 -15.82 -23.20
CA LEU A 25 -1.77 -15.84 -23.09
C LEU A 25 -2.40 -14.57 -23.65
N LYS A 26 -1.82 -13.42 -23.35
CA LYS A 26 -2.27 -12.12 -23.89
C LYS A 26 -2.19 -12.07 -25.42
N ASN A 27 -1.17 -12.67 -26.02
CA ASN A 27 -0.99 -12.70 -27.47
C ASN A 27 -2.05 -13.51 -28.22
N ILE A 28 -2.73 -14.43 -27.54
CA ILE A 28 -3.87 -15.18 -28.09
C ILE A 28 -5.23 -14.62 -27.70
N GLY A 29 -5.29 -13.43 -27.09
CA GLY A 29 -6.52 -12.71 -26.78
C GLY A 29 -7.06 -12.91 -25.36
N ILE A 30 -6.37 -13.59 -24.48
CA ILE A 30 -6.72 -13.69 -23.05
C ILE A 30 -6.31 -12.40 -22.35
N LYS A 31 -7.30 -11.62 -21.89
CA LYS A 31 -7.09 -10.28 -21.34
C LYS A 31 -6.65 -10.29 -19.88
N HIS A 32 -7.08 -11.30 -19.14
CA HIS A 32 -6.79 -11.45 -17.72
C HIS A 32 -6.21 -12.83 -17.48
N SER A 33 -4.96 -12.88 -17.07
CA SER A 33 -4.26 -14.11 -16.68
C SER A 33 -3.34 -13.79 -15.51
N ASP A 34 -3.21 -14.73 -14.59
CA ASP A 34 -2.34 -14.66 -13.43
C ASP A 34 -1.55 -15.96 -13.32
N ALA A 35 -0.24 -15.87 -13.52
CA ALA A 35 0.66 -17.00 -13.46
C ALA A 35 1.42 -16.99 -12.13
N SER A 36 1.53 -18.16 -11.49
CA SER A 36 2.29 -18.34 -10.25
C SER A 36 3.33 -19.44 -10.41
N PHE A 37 4.62 -19.07 -10.42
CA PHE A 37 5.71 -20.05 -10.46
C PHE A 37 5.80 -20.88 -9.16
N ARG A 38 5.36 -20.30 -8.04
CA ARG A 38 5.37 -20.98 -6.73
C ARG A 38 4.37 -22.11 -6.65
N LEU A 39 3.21 -21.94 -7.30
CA LEU A 39 2.15 -22.94 -7.38
C LEU A 39 2.24 -23.80 -8.64
N GLY A 40 3.08 -23.43 -9.59
CA GLY A 40 3.19 -24.13 -10.86
C GLY A 40 1.90 -24.10 -11.69
N GLN A 41 1.19 -22.95 -11.69
CA GLN A 41 -0.10 -22.81 -12.36
C GLN A 41 -0.32 -21.42 -12.96
N VAL A 42 -1.30 -21.33 -13.86
CA VAL A 42 -1.84 -20.05 -14.35
C VAL A 42 -3.38 -20.08 -14.25
N GLN A 43 -3.96 -18.98 -13.78
CA GLN A 43 -5.41 -18.76 -13.80
C GLN A 43 -5.74 -17.72 -14.85
N PHE A 44 -6.85 -17.91 -15.58
CA PHE A 44 -7.29 -16.98 -16.61
C PHE A 44 -8.77 -17.11 -16.91
N GLU A 45 -9.35 -16.06 -17.49
CA GLU A 45 -10.68 -16.12 -18.04
C GLU A 45 -10.62 -16.58 -19.50
N LEU A 46 -11.19 -17.76 -19.79
CA LEU A 46 -11.24 -18.36 -21.12
C LEU A 46 -12.45 -17.81 -21.88
N PRO A 47 -12.25 -17.02 -22.97
CA PRO A 47 -13.33 -16.60 -23.85
C PRO A 47 -13.94 -17.80 -24.58
N GLU A 48 -15.22 -17.70 -24.97
CA GLU A 48 -15.93 -18.79 -25.68
C GLU A 48 -15.34 -19.13 -27.09
N ASP A 49 -14.65 -18.19 -27.67
CA ASP A 49 -14.03 -18.27 -28.99
C ASP A 49 -12.60 -18.82 -28.98
N ILE A 50 -12.03 -19.08 -27.80
CA ILE A 50 -10.67 -19.63 -27.66
C ILE A 50 -10.76 -21.05 -27.08
N ALA A 51 -10.18 -22.02 -27.80
CA ALA A 51 -10.11 -23.40 -27.32
C ALA A 51 -8.96 -23.57 -26.29
N ILE A 52 -9.16 -24.42 -25.27
CA ILE A 52 -8.14 -24.70 -24.26
C ILE A 52 -6.84 -25.26 -24.86
N GLU A 53 -6.92 -25.95 -26.00
CA GLU A 53 -5.74 -26.46 -26.70
C GLU A 53 -4.92 -25.35 -27.34
N GLU A 54 -5.50 -24.21 -27.72
CA GLU A 54 -4.77 -23.02 -28.17
C GLU A 54 -4.00 -22.37 -27.01
N VAL A 55 -4.61 -22.36 -25.84
CA VAL A 55 -3.96 -21.90 -24.59
C VAL A 55 -2.73 -22.76 -24.29
N LYS A 56 -2.89 -24.07 -24.29
CA LYS A 56 -1.78 -25.02 -24.06
C LYS A 56 -0.68 -24.86 -25.12
N LYS A 57 -1.06 -24.64 -26.38
CA LYS A 57 -0.10 -24.40 -27.47
C LYS A 57 0.68 -23.10 -27.25
N ALA A 58 0.04 -22.02 -26.81
CA ALA A 58 0.70 -20.76 -26.52
C ALA A 58 1.71 -20.89 -25.37
N ILE A 59 1.36 -21.62 -24.31
CA ILE A 59 2.24 -21.87 -23.16
C ILE A 59 3.45 -22.74 -23.56
N ARG A 60 3.24 -23.79 -24.39
CA ARG A 60 4.36 -24.56 -24.96
C ARG A 60 5.24 -23.73 -25.85
N GLY A 61 4.67 -22.80 -26.63
CA GLY A 61 5.43 -21.83 -27.42
C GLY A 61 6.31 -20.92 -26.61
N ALA A 62 5.95 -20.65 -25.36
CA ALA A 62 6.74 -19.91 -24.37
C ALA A 62 7.73 -20.80 -23.59
N GLN A 63 7.90 -22.08 -24.00
CA GLN A 63 8.82 -23.09 -23.41
C GLN A 63 8.43 -23.60 -22.04
N TYR A 64 7.14 -23.60 -21.70
CA TYR A 64 6.59 -24.19 -20.48
C TYR A 64 5.67 -25.36 -20.81
N GLU A 65 5.53 -26.33 -19.87
CA GLU A 65 4.70 -27.53 -20.10
C GLU A 65 3.36 -27.42 -19.36
N PRO A 66 2.23 -27.18 -20.07
CA PRO A 66 0.90 -27.19 -19.46
C PRO A 66 0.41 -28.63 -19.24
N GLU A 67 -0.14 -28.87 -18.06
CA GLU A 67 -0.72 -30.17 -17.69
C GLU A 67 -2.26 -30.18 -17.71
N ASN A 68 -2.86 -30.61 -16.62
CA ASN A 68 -4.31 -30.67 -16.45
C ASN A 68 -4.86 -29.29 -16.10
N PHE A 69 -6.10 -29.04 -16.53
CA PHE A 69 -6.83 -27.85 -16.15
C PHE A 69 -8.08 -28.22 -15.37
N GLU A 70 -8.53 -27.29 -14.55
CA GLU A 70 -9.76 -27.34 -13.79
C GLU A 70 -10.60 -26.10 -14.14
N GLU A 71 -11.90 -26.28 -14.40
CA GLU A 71 -12.81 -25.15 -14.43
C GLU A 71 -13.05 -24.69 -12.99
N ILE A 72 -12.69 -23.45 -12.68
CA ILE A 72 -13.02 -22.86 -11.39
C ILE A 72 -14.50 -22.48 -11.46
N PRO A 73 -15.36 -23.04 -10.59
CA PRO A 73 -16.77 -22.61 -10.57
C PRO A 73 -16.77 -21.10 -10.33
N THR A 74 -17.49 -20.35 -11.17
CA THR A 74 -17.78 -18.94 -10.91
C THR A 74 -18.56 -18.92 -9.60
N GLN A 75 -17.87 -18.63 -8.48
CA GLN A 75 -18.54 -18.63 -7.19
C GLN A 75 -19.59 -17.51 -7.21
N GLU A 76 -20.83 -17.93 -7.32
CA GLU A 76 -21.89 -17.19 -6.68
C GLU A 76 -21.47 -16.93 -5.23
N LYS A 77 -21.56 -15.65 -4.81
CA LYS A 77 -21.52 -15.16 -3.43
C LYS A 77 -21.08 -16.18 -2.38
N MET A 78 -19.95 -15.88 -1.79
CA MET A 78 -19.49 -16.40 -0.51
C MET A 78 -20.62 -17.07 0.29
N VAL A 79 -20.72 -18.38 0.19
CA VAL A 79 -21.55 -19.17 1.11
C VAL A 79 -20.85 -19.07 2.45
N LEU A 80 -21.35 -18.18 3.30
CA LEU A 80 -21.03 -18.19 4.72
C LEU A 80 -21.31 -19.61 5.22
N ARG A 81 -20.28 -20.37 5.50
CA ARG A 81 -20.43 -21.68 6.13
C ARG A 81 -20.97 -21.43 7.52
N ASN A 82 -22.28 -21.61 7.69
CA ASN A 82 -22.88 -21.79 9.00
C ASN A 82 -22.27 -23.05 9.58
N GLU A 83 -21.75 -22.98 10.77
CA GLU A 83 -21.04 -24.04 11.49
C GLU A 83 -19.61 -24.29 10.99
N GLY A 84 -18.70 -23.51 11.45
CA GLY A 84 -17.37 -23.95 11.22
C GLY A 84 -16.40 -23.36 12.19
N ASP A 85 -16.04 -24.17 13.15
CA ASP A 85 -14.84 -23.87 13.90
C ASP A 85 -13.68 -23.73 12.93
N TYR A 86 -13.11 -22.52 12.88
CA TYR A 86 -11.84 -22.29 12.22
C TYR A 86 -10.71 -22.74 13.16
N ASP A 87 -9.62 -23.23 12.58
CA ASP A 87 -8.40 -23.46 13.35
C ASP A 87 -7.73 -22.13 13.71
N LEU A 88 -7.77 -21.19 12.75
CA LEU A 88 -7.25 -19.83 12.92
C LEU A 88 -8.21 -18.81 12.30
N LEU A 89 -8.59 -17.81 13.07
CA LEU A 89 -9.30 -16.63 12.59
C LEU A 89 -8.44 -15.40 12.77
N ILE A 90 -8.22 -14.65 11.67
CA ILE A 90 -7.32 -13.50 11.61
C ILE A 90 -8.13 -12.23 11.50
N ILE A 91 -7.88 -11.26 12.36
CA ILE A 91 -8.53 -9.94 12.34
C ILE A 91 -7.57 -8.93 11.70
N GLY A 92 -7.90 -8.47 10.51
CA GLY A 92 -7.07 -7.64 9.63
C GLY A 92 -6.56 -8.41 8.42
N SER A 93 -6.19 -7.70 7.35
CA SER A 93 -5.76 -8.27 6.06
C SER A 93 -4.45 -7.67 5.53
N GLY A 94 -3.60 -7.19 6.42
CA GLY A 94 -2.27 -6.69 6.04
C GLY A 94 -1.24 -7.82 5.82
N GLY A 95 -0.01 -7.45 5.51
CA GLY A 95 1.06 -8.41 5.22
C GLY A 95 1.29 -9.47 6.31
N ALA A 96 1.17 -9.10 7.59
CA ALA A 96 1.28 -10.05 8.70
C ALA A 96 0.12 -11.07 8.70
N ALA A 97 -1.10 -10.60 8.41
CA ALA A 97 -2.30 -11.44 8.32
C ALA A 97 -2.17 -12.46 7.19
N PHE A 98 -1.81 -12.01 5.98
CA PHE A 98 -1.63 -12.90 4.83
C PHE A 98 -0.50 -13.90 5.03
N SER A 99 0.65 -13.47 5.55
CA SER A 99 1.75 -14.39 5.84
C SER A 99 1.35 -15.49 6.83
N ALA A 100 0.57 -15.14 7.85
CA ALA A 100 0.07 -16.10 8.82
C ALA A 100 -0.99 -17.04 8.22
N ALA A 101 -1.93 -16.49 7.42
CA ALA A 101 -2.96 -17.30 6.74
C ALA A 101 -2.34 -18.34 5.82
N ILE A 102 -1.46 -17.90 4.91
CA ILE A 102 -0.75 -18.80 3.98
C ILE A 102 -0.01 -19.89 4.75
N LYS A 103 0.76 -19.50 5.78
CA LYS A 103 1.52 -20.47 6.56
C LYS A 103 0.64 -21.46 7.31
N ALA A 104 -0.48 -21.02 7.86
CA ALA A 104 -1.43 -21.90 8.53
C ALA A 104 -2.07 -22.90 7.56
N ILE A 105 -2.43 -22.47 6.35
CA ILE A 105 -3.01 -23.33 5.31
C ILE A 105 -2.01 -24.36 4.81
N GLU A 106 -0.74 -23.98 4.62
CA GLU A 106 0.33 -24.93 4.29
C GLU A 106 0.45 -26.08 5.31
N HIS A 107 0.03 -25.84 6.56
CA HIS A 107 -0.03 -26.84 7.64
C HIS A 107 -1.42 -27.49 7.78
N GLY A 108 -2.32 -27.31 6.83
CA GLY A 108 -3.64 -27.95 6.80
C GLY A 108 -4.68 -27.30 7.70
N ALA A 109 -4.44 -26.08 8.20
CA ALA A 109 -5.41 -25.37 9.03
C ALA A 109 -6.55 -24.78 8.20
N LYS A 110 -7.77 -24.80 8.74
CA LYS A 110 -8.91 -24.06 8.21
C LYS A 110 -8.86 -22.62 8.71
N VAL A 111 -8.70 -21.66 7.77
CA VAL A 111 -8.43 -20.26 8.09
C VAL A 111 -9.56 -19.35 7.60
N ALA A 112 -9.96 -18.37 8.42
CA ALA A 112 -10.74 -17.21 7.99
C ALA A 112 -9.99 -15.92 8.31
N MET A 113 -10.24 -14.89 7.51
CA MET A 113 -9.73 -13.54 7.69
C MET A 113 -10.90 -12.56 7.72
N VAL A 114 -10.89 -11.64 8.68
CA VAL A 114 -11.90 -10.58 8.80
C VAL A 114 -11.25 -9.24 8.49
N GLU A 115 -11.81 -8.50 7.53
CA GLU A 115 -11.35 -7.16 7.16
C GLU A 115 -12.49 -6.16 7.12
N ARG A 116 -12.36 -5.04 7.83
CA ARG A 116 -13.38 -3.97 7.86
C ARG A 116 -13.19 -2.91 6.78
N GLY A 117 -12.03 -2.85 6.16
CA GLY A 117 -11.65 -1.82 5.20
C GLY A 117 -11.17 -2.40 3.87
N THR A 118 -10.03 -1.93 3.41
CA THR A 118 -9.46 -2.38 2.14
C THR A 118 -8.45 -3.49 2.36
N VAL A 119 -8.66 -4.63 1.70
CA VAL A 119 -7.76 -5.79 1.74
C VAL A 119 -6.33 -5.40 1.34
N GLY A 120 -5.33 -6.02 1.99
CA GLY A 120 -3.90 -5.78 1.73
C GLY A 120 -3.21 -4.88 2.75
N GLY A 121 -3.98 -4.19 3.61
CA GLY A 121 -3.46 -3.38 4.71
C GLY A 121 -2.69 -2.13 4.26
N THR A 122 -1.89 -1.59 5.17
CA THR A 122 -1.25 -0.28 5.01
C THR A 122 -0.24 -0.23 3.87
N CYS A 123 0.66 -1.22 3.76
CA CYS A 123 1.82 -1.14 2.86
C CYS A 123 1.41 -0.97 1.39
N VAL A 124 0.52 -1.81 0.87
CA VAL A 124 0.11 -1.74 -0.53
C VAL A 124 -0.84 -0.59 -0.80
N ASN A 125 -1.79 -0.31 0.11
CA ASN A 125 -2.88 0.63 -0.15
C ASN A 125 -2.51 2.09 0.11
N ILE A 126 -1.88 2.39 1.25
CA ILE A 126 -1.70 3.75 1.77
C ILE A 126 -0.30 4.03 2.35
N GLY A 127 0.63 3.08 2.22
CA GLY A 127 1.97 3.17 2.82
C GLY A 127 3.08 3.06 1.79
N CYS A 128 3.83 1.95 1.85
CA CYS A 128 5.09 1.76 1.10
C CYS A 128 4.92 1.92 -0.42
N VAL A 129 3.95 1.25 -1.02
CA VAL A 129 3.78 1.27 -2.48
C VAL A 129 3.43 2.66 -2.98
N PRO A 130 2.36 3.34 -2.50
CA PRO A 130 2.03 4.66 -2.98
C PRO A 130 3.10 5.71 -2.65
N SER A 131 3.72 5.66 -1.47
CA SER A 131 4.76 6.63 -1.11
C SER A 131 6.01 6.47 -1.96
N LYS A 132 6.53 5.24 -2.15
CA LYS A 132 7.75 5.02 -2.95
C LYS A 132 7.54 5.32 -4.42
N THR A 133 6.34 5.09 -4.94
CA THR A 133 5.98 5.47 -6.32
C THR A 133 6.08 6.98 -6.52
N LEU A 134 5.46 7.77 -5.64
CA LEU A 134 5.52 9.22 -5.74
C LEU A 134 6.89 9.79 -5.37
N LEU A 135 7.60 9.22 -4.38
CA LEU A 135 8.97 9.59 -4.04
C LEU A 135 9.89 9.46 -5.25
N ARG A 136 9.77 8.36 -6.01
CA ARG A 136 10.56 8.18 -7.24
C ARG A 136 10.24 9.24 -8.30
N ALA A 137 8.97 9.61 -8.46
CA ALA A 137 8.58 10.69 -9.37
C ALA A 137 9.14 12.06 -8.91
N GLY A 138 9.06 12.35 -7.61
CA GLY A 138 9.65 13.55 -7.01
C GLY A 138 11.16 13.61 -7.19
N GLU A 139 11.86 12.52 -6.98
CA GLU A 139 13.31 12.42 -7.18
C GLU A 139 13.71 12.73 -8.63
N ILE A 140 13.01 12.16 -9.61
CA ILE A 140 13.26 12.41 -11.04
C ILE A 140 13.06 13.90 -11.36
N HIS A 141 11.97 14.51 -10.84
CA HIS A 141 11.70 15.92 -11.03
C HIS A 141 12.80 16.82 -10.41
N HIS A 142 13.21 16.48 -9.19
CA HIS A 142 14.27 17.19 -8.47
C HIS A 142 15.62 17.09 -9.19
N LEU A 143 16.04 15.90 -9.59
CA LEU A 143 17.28 15.68 -10.33
C LEU A 143 17.29 16.40 -11.69
N ALA A 144 16.15 16.49 -12.35
CA ALA A 144 16.03 17.27 -13.58
C ALA A 144 16.22 18.79 -13.35
N LYS A 145 15.93 19.27 -12.14
CA LYS A 145 16.08 20.69 -11.75
C LYS A 145 17.47 21.00 -11.18
N VAL A 146 18.01 20.06 -10.38
CA VAL A 146 19.26 20.24 -9.61
C VAL A 146 20.25 19.12 -9.96
N ASN A 147 20.71 19.11 -11.21
CA ASN A 147 21.64 18.08 -11.65
C ASN A 147 23.09 18.48 -11.35
N PRO A 148 23.88 17.55 -10.75
CA PRO A 148 25.25 17.87 -10.31
C PRO A 148 26.30 17.83 -11.41
N PHE A 149 25.95 17.40 -12.62
CA PHE A 149 26.92 17.21 -13.71
C PHE A 149 27.12 18.47 -14.54
N ILE A 150 28.34 18.99 -14.56
CA ILE A 150 28.73 20.13 -15.40
C ILE A 150 28.60 19.71 -16.88
N GLY A 151 27.85 20.50 -17.66
CA GLY A 151 27.65 20.22 -19.09
C GLY A 151 26.41 19.38 -19.42
N LEU A 152 25.74 18.82 -18.45
CA LEU A 152 24.43 18.21 -18.62
C LEU A 152 23.33 19.24 -18.30
N GLN A 153 22.74 19.85 -19.33
CA GLN A 153 21.65 20.79 -19.16
C GLN A 153 20.32 20.03 -19.09
N THR A 154 19.68 20.10 -17.93
CA THR A 154 18.35 19.51 -17.69
C THR A 154 17.41 20.58 -17.15
N SER A 155 16.12 20.40 -17.32
CA SER A 155 15.09 21.26 -16.75
C SER A 155 13.89 20.43 -16.29
N ALA A 156 13.22 20.90 -15.24
CA ALA A 156 11.98 20.32 -14.76
C ALA A 156 10.80 21.19 -15.19
N GLY A 157 9.77 20.56 -15.76
CA GLY A 157 8.52 21.21 -16.10
C GLY A 157 7.60 21.38 -14.89
N LYS A 158 6.42 21.96 -15.12
CA LYS A 158 5.38 22.06 -14.10
C LYS A 158 4.86 20.69 -13.73
N VAL A 159 4.71 20.44 -12.43
CA VAL A 159 4.12 19.19 -11.92
C VAL A 159 2.60 19.24 -12.02
N GLU A 160 2.03 18.22 -12.65
CA GLU A 160 0.60 17.94 -12.63
C GLU A 160 0.36 16.76 -11.68
N LEU A 161 -0.09 17.05 -10.46
CA LEU A 161 -0.18 16.04 -9.40
C LEU A 161 -1.30 15.01 -9.67
N ALA A 162 -2.43 15.41 -10.25
CA ALA A 162 -3.55 14.52 -10.48
C ALA A 162 -3.21 13.32 -11.40
N PRO A 163 -2.51 13.46 -12.55
CA PRO A 163 -2.04 12.33 -13.33
C PRO A 163 -1.06 11.43 -12.60
N LEU A 164 -0.14 11.98 -11.80
CA LEU A 164 0.81 11.22 -10.97
C LEU A 164 0.06 10.36 -9.94
N VAL A 165 -0.91 10.95 -9.25
CA VAL A 165 -1.74 10.25 -8.26
C VAL A 165 -2.58 9.16 -8.95
N LYS A 166 -3.11 9.42 -10.14
CA LYS A 166 -3.82 8.39 -10.91
C LYS A 166 -2.90 7.20 -11.24
N GLN A 167 -1.72 7.45 -11.79
CA GLN A 167 -0.74 6.39 -12.10
C GLN A 167 -0.36 5.57 -10.86
N LYS A 168 -0.14 6.25 -9.72
CA LYS A 168 0.11 5.61 -8.43
C LYS A 168 -1.08 4.74 -8.01
N ASN A 169 -2.32 5.21 -8.16
CA ASN A 169 -3.52 4.46 -7.78
C ASN A 169 -3.76 3.25 -8.69
N ASP A 170 -3.48 3.36 -9.98
CA ASP A 170 -3.53 2.23 -10.92
C ASP A 170 -2.55 1.13 -10.48
N LEU A 171 -1.29 1.48 -10.18
CA LEU A 171 -0.28 0.53 -9.66
C LEU A 171 -0.69 -0.10 -8.31
N VAL A 172 -1.23 0.70 -7.38
CA VAL A 172 -1.71 0.20 -6.09
C VAL A 172 -2.83 -0.82 -6.30
N SER A 173 -3.77 -0.54 -7.21
CA SER A 173 -4.88 -1.45 -7.54
C SER A 173 -4.37 -2.77 -8.11
N ASP A 174 -3.46 -2.71 -9.07
CA ASP A 174 -2.86 -3.90 -9.69
C ASP A 174 -2.13 -4.77 -8.66
N LEU A 175 -1.29 -4.14 -7.83
CA LEU A 175 -0.53 -4.87 -6.81
C LEU A 175 -1.42 -5.42 -5.70
N ARG A 176 -2.48 -4.70 -5.30
CA ARG A 176 -3.45 -5.21 -4.34
C ARG A 176 -4.15 -6.46 -4.88
N ASN A 177 -4.61 -6.42 -6.13
CA ASN A 177 -5.23 -7.58 -6.73
C ASN A 177 -4.27 -8.77 -6.77
N LYS A 178 -3.10 -8.61 -7.40
CA LYS A 178 -2.12 -9.68 -7.59
C LYS A 178 -1.48 -10.23 -6.31
N LYS A 179 -1.31 -9.40 -5.28
CA LYS A 179 -0.55 -9.78 -4.07
C LYS A 179 -1.44 -10.08 -2.87
N TYR A 180 -2.75 -9.86 -2.98
CA TYR A 180 -3.68 -10.07 -1.88
C TYR A 180 -4.99 -10.71 -2.34
N ILE A 181 -5.75 -10.07 -3.24
CA ILE A 181 -7.08 -10.57 -3.62
C ILE A 181 -6.97 -11.96 -4.27
N ASP A 182 -6.08 -12.09 -5.26
CA ASP A 182 -5.92 -13.36 -5.99
C ASP A 182 -5.39 -14.48 -5.07
N LEU A 183 -4.61 -14.15 -4.04
CA LEU A 183 -4.13 -15.13 -3.06
C LEU A 183 -5.23 -15.71 -2.17
N ILE A 184 -6.35 -14.99 -1.96
CA ILE A 184 -7.48 -15.50 -1.20
C ILE A 184 -8.08 -16.72 -1.91
N ASP A 185 -8.31 -16.59 -3.21
CA ASP A 185 -8.83 -17.67 -4.05
C ASP A 185 -7.80 -18.80 -4.21
N GLU A 186 -6.52 -18.41 -4.41
CA GLU A 186 -5.41 -19.34 -4.62
C GLU A 186 -5.19 -20.28 -3.43
N TYR A 187 -5.19 -19.73 -2.23
CA TYR A 187 -4.98 -20.49 -0.99
C TYR A 187 -6.28 -21.02 -0.37
N GLY A 188 -7.44 -20.53 -0.81
CA GLY A 188 -8.76 -21.03 -0.41
C GLY A 188 -9.12 -20.75 1.04
N PHE A 189 -8.72 -19.60 1.61
CA PHE A 189 -9.21 -19.18 2.92
C PHE A 189 -10.40 -18.23 2.79
N ASP A 190 -11.26 -18.23 3.83
CA ASP A 190 -12.46 -17.41 3.82
C ASP A 190 -12.12 -15.94 4.15
N LEU A 191 -12.50 -14.99 3.29
CA LEU A 191 -12.50 -13.57 3.60
C LEU A 191 -13.89 -13.11 4.01
N ILE A 192 -13.98 -12.50 5.20
CA ILE A 192 -15.23 -11.98 5.77
C ILE A 192 -15.10 -10.47 5.91
N GLU A 193 -15.86 -9.74 5.10
CA GLU A 193 -15.89 -8.29 5.18
C GLU A 193 -16.72 -7.82 6.38
N GLY A 194 -16.15 -6.98 7.23
CA GLY A 194 -16.83 -6.39 8.37
C GLY A 194 -15.93 -6.10 9.56
N GLU A 195 -16.50 -5.45 10.57
CA GLU A 195 -15.81 -5.15 11.82
C GLU A 195 -16.02 -6.28 12.83
N ALA A 196 -14.89 -6.81 13.34
CA ALA A 196 -14.90 -7.87 14.33
C ALA A 196 -14.98 -7.32 15.76
N THR A 197 -15.88 -7.87 16.56
CA THR A 197 -15.98 -7.60 17.99
C THR A 197 -15.90 -8.90 18.75
N PHE A 198 -15.00 -9.03 19.73
CA PHE A 198 -14.94 -10.19 20.61
C PHE A 198 -16.17 -10.24 21.52
N ILE A 199 -16.80 -11.42 21.58
CA ILE A 199 -17.89 -11.71 22.50
C ILE A 199 -17.36 -12.49 23.70
N ASP A 200 -16.44 -13.42 23.44
CA ASP A 200 -15.70 -14.19 24.42
C ASP A 200 -14.32 -14.59 23.85
N GLU A 201 -13.58 -15.44 24.57
CA GLU A 201 -12.24 -15.89 24.19
C GLU A 201 -12.18 -16.74 22.90
N LYS A 202 -13.31 -17.28 22.46
CA LYS A 202 -13.41 -18.20 21.32
C LYS A 202 -14.34 -17.73 20.22
N THR A 203 -15.01 -16.57 20.42
CA THR A 203 -16.08 -16.11 19.55
C THR A 203 -15.97 -14.62 19.26
N ILE A 204 -16.06 -14.29 17.98
CA ILE A 204 -16.24 -12.90 17.53
C ILE A 204 -17.60 -12.74 16.85
N LYS A 205 -18.08 -11.51 16.80
CA LYS A 205 -19.26 -11.11 16.04
C LYS A 205 -18.82 -10.20 14.88
N VAL A 206 -19.28 -10.52 13.66
CA VAL A 206 -19.06 -9.71 12.45
C VAL A 206 -20.40 -9.57 11.74
N ASN A 207 -20.89 -8.34 11.50
CA ASN A 207 -22.16 -8.07 10.82
C ASN A 207 -23.37 -8.84 11.40
N GLY A 208 -23.38 -9.06 12.71
CA GLY A 208 -24.44 -9.79 13.39
C GLY A 208 -24.25 -11.32 13.46
N GLN A 209 -23.32 -11.86 12.69
CA GLN A 209 -22.99 -13.28 12.68
C GLN A 209 -21.93 -13.62 13.73
N MET A 210 -22.09 -14.76 14.40
CA MET A 210 -21.12 -15.30 15.35
C MET A 210 -20.16 -16.24 14.63
N LEU A 211 -18.86 -16.06 14.86
CA LEU A 211 -17.77 -16.87 14.27
C LEU A 211 -16.88 -17.37 15.41
N SER A 212 -16.59 -18.66 15.42
CA SER A 212 -15.73 -19.28 16.43
C SER A 212 -14.43 -19.79 15.82
N ALA A 213 -13.37 -19.81 16.64
CA ALA A 213 -12.07 -20.35 16.23
C ALA A 213 -11.29 -20.92 17.41
N LYS A 214 -10.40 -21.88 17.12
CA LYS A 214 -9.45 -22.42 18.12
C LYS A 214 -8.39 -21.41 18.53
N ARG A 215 -8.01 -20.52 17.61
CA ARG A 215 -7.01 -19.46 17.80
C ARG A 215 -7.43 -18.19 17.06
N PHE A 216 -7.06 -17.05 17.62
CA PHE A 216 -7.21 -15.75 16.99
C PHE A 216 -5.84 -15.11 16.78
N LEU A 217 -5.66 -14.46 15.62
CA LEU A 217 -4.55 -13.57 15.35
C LEU A 217 -5.08 -12.14 15.18
N ILE A 218 -4.69 -11.23 16.06
CA ILE A 218 -5.01 -9.81 15.94
C ILE A 218 -3.90 -9.14 15.13
N ALA A 219 -4.19 -8.82 13.88
CA ALA A 219 -3.28 -8.20 12.91
C ALA A 219 -3.86 -6.92 12.31
N THR A 220 -4.49 -6.10 13.17
CA THR A 220 -5.26 -4.90 12.80
C THR A 220 -4.40 -3.71 12.37
N GLY A 221 -3.08 -3.79 12.53
CA GLY A 221 -2.15 -2.73 12.13
C GLY A 221 -2.22 -1.47 12.98
N ALA A 222 -1.92 -0.33 12.37
CA ALA A 222 -1.95 0.99 12.99
C ALA A 222 -2.48 2.04 12.02
N SER A 223 -3.02 3.12 12.57
CA SER A 223 -3.49 4.29 11.84
C SER A 223 -2.72 5.55 12.26
N PRO A 224 -2.67 6.60 11.43
CA PRO A 224 -2.14 7.89 11.85
C PRO A 224 -2.84 8.39 13.12
N SER A 225 -2.05 8.82 14.09
CA SER A 225 -2.55 9.42 15.33
C SER A 225 -2.42 10.93 15.26
N LEU A 226 -3.46 11.65 15.67
CA LEU A 226 -3.41 13.09 15.77
C LEU A 226 -2.76 13.50 17.09
N PRO A 227 -1.80 14.43 17.08
CA PRO A 227 -1.30 15.01 18.31
C PRO A 227 -2.37 15.92 18.93
N PRO A 228 -2.46 16.00 20.26
CA PRO A 228 -3.43 16.87 20.95
C PRO A 228 -2.97 18.34 20.89
N ILE A 229 -3.10 18.96 19.73
CA ILE A 229 -2.79 20.37 19.49
C ILE A 229 -4.12 21.13 19.43
N PRO A 230 -4.33 22.17 20.27
CA PRO A 230 -5.57 22.95 20.25
C PRO A 230 -5.90 23.47 18.86
N GLY A 231 -7.15 23.34 18.42
CA GLY A 231 -7.64 23.80 17.13
C GLY A 231 -7.25 22.94 15.92
N LEU A 232 -6.44 21.87 16.09
CA LEU A 232 -6.06 21.01 14.97
C LEU A 232 -7.26 20.25 14.39
N GLU A 233 -8.21 19.86 15.23
CA GLU A 233 -9.43 19.15 14.79
C GLU A 233 -10.44 20.09 14.12
N ASP A 234 -10.31 21.40 14.33
CA ASP A 234 -11.20 22.44 13.77
C ASP A 234 -10.78 22.90 12.38
N VAL A 235 -9.64 22.45 11.89
CA VAL A 235 -9.11 22.81 10.57
C VAL A 235 -9.00 21.57 9.66
N GLU A 236 -9.07 21.79 8.35
CA GLU A 236 -8.73 20.72 7.40
C GLU A 236 -7.23 20.40 7.50
N TYR A 237 -6.91 19.23 8.01
CA TYR A 237 -5.54 18.72 8.06
C TYR A 237 -5.35 17.51 7.15
N LEU A 238 -4.08 17.23 6.86
CA LEU A 238 -3.70 16.06 6.07
C LEU A 238 -3.00 15.04 6.97
N THR A 239 -3.24 13.77 6.69
CA THR A 239 -2.45 12.66 7.20
C THR A 239 -1.57 12.11 6.09
N SER A 240 -0.66 11.18 6.39
CA SER A 240 0.12 10.48 5.37
C SER A 240 -0.76 9.84 4.30
N THR A 241 -1.94 9.34 4.67
CA THR A 241 -2.91 8.73 3.75
C THR A 241 -3.53 9.75 2.82
N THR A 242 -4.09 10.84 3.37
CA THR A 242 -4.82 11.86 2.57
C THR A 242 -3.87 12.73 1.75
N LEU A 243 -2.64 12.95 2.22
CA LEU A 243 -1.61 13.68 1.49
C LEU A 243 -1.24 13.00 0.16
N LEU A 244 -1.19 11.65 0.14
CA LEU A 244 -0.89 10.86 -1.06
C LEU A 244 -2.03 10.84 -2.09
N GLU A 245 -3.21 11.38 -1.74
CA GLU A 245 -4.38 11.49 -2.62
C GLU A 245 -4.66 12.91 -3.13
N LEU A 246 -3.80 13.88 -2.78
CA LEU A 246 -3.95 15.25 -3.25
C LEU A 246 -3.87 15.32 -4.78
N LYS A 247 -4.80 16.05 -5.38
CA LYS A 247 -4.86 16.28 -6.84
C LYS A 247 -4.20 17.57 -7.28
N LYS A 248 -3.94 18.47 -6.33
CA LYS A 248 -3.26 19.75 -6.57
C LYS A 248 -2.06 19.87 -5.65
N LEU A 249 -0.94 20.30 -6.19
CA LEU A 249 0.27 20.54 -5.41
C LEU A 249 0.04 21.79 -4.53
N PRO A 250 0.16 21.69 -3.20
CA PRO A 250 0.08 22.86 -2.33
C PRO A 250 1.31 23.75 -2.54
N LYS A 251 1.14 25.07 -2.43
CA LYS A 251 2.25 26.01 -2.51
C LYS A 251 3.20 25.83 -1.34
N SER A 252 2.65 25.65 -0.14
CA SER A 252 3.40 25.41 1.09
C SER A 252 2.79 24.23 1.85
N LEU A 253 3.63 23.51 2.57
CA LEU A 253 3.25 22.34 3.39
C LEU A 253 4.02 22.40 4.72
N THR A 254 3.28 22.51 5.82
CA THR A 254 3.83 22.37 7.17
C THR A 254 3.56 20.95 7.66
N VAL A 255 4.62 20.22 8.02
CA VAL A 255 4.57 18.84 8.50
C VAL A 255 4.87 18.83 9.99
N ILE A 256 3.90 18.40 10.79
CA ILE A 256 4.04 18.23 12.24
C ILE A 256 4.47 16.79 12.53
N GLY A 257 5.71 16.64 12.97
CA GLY A 257 6.33 15.34 13.21
C GLY A 257 7.33 14.97 12.11
N SER A 258 8.62 15.02 12.45
CA SER A 258 9.73 14.70 11.56
C SER A 258 10.26 13.28 11.82
N GLY A 259 9.36 12.29 11.95
CA GLY A 259 9.68 10.88 11.87
C GLY A 259 9.88 10.46 10.40
N TYR A 260 10.18 9.18 10.15
CA TYR A 260 10.45 8.66 8.79
C TYR A 260 9.41 9.10 7.75
N ILE A 261 8.13 8.91 8.06
CA ILE A 261 7.03 9.26 7.15
C ILE A 261 6.98 10.76 6.90
N GLY A 262 7.12 11.58 7.95
CA GLY A 262 7.09 13.04 7.82
C GLY A 262 8.25 13.57 6.98
N MET A 263 9.45 13.03 7.18
CA MET A 263 10.64 13.39 6.38
C MET A 263 10.49 12.95 4.92
N GLU A 264 10.12 11.70 4.66
CA GLU A 264 9.93 11.19 3.30
C GLU A 264 8.87 11.98 2.51
N LEU A 265 7.70 12.19 3.10
CA LEU A 265 6.62 12.90 2.44
C LEU A 265 6.88 14.41 2.34
N GLY A 266 7.52 15.00 3.34
CA GLY A 266 7.98 16.40 3.26
C GLY A 266 8.99 16.59 2.12
N GLN A 267 10.01 15.73 2.03
CA GLN A 267 10.98 15.76 0.94
C GLN A 267 10.31 15.51 -0.42
N LEU A 268 9.36 14.60 -0.53
CA LEU A 268 8.59 14.37 -1.73
C LEU A 268 7.94 15.66 -2.24
N PHE A 269 7.16 16.33 -1.37
CA PHE A 269 6.45 17.55 -1.77
C PHE A 269 7.39 18.69 -2.06
N HIS A 270 8.52 18.79 -1.36
CA HIS A 270 9.59 19.73 -1.68
C HIS A 270 10.18 19.47 -3.07
N HIS A 271 10.49 18.22 -3.41
CA HIS A 271 10.98 17.81 -4.72
C HIS A 271 9.99 18.10 -5.85
N LEU A 272 8.70 18.00 -5.57
CA LEU A 272 7.65 18.39 -6.52
C LEU A 272 7.43 19.91 -6.63
N GLY A 273 7.97 20.70 -5.72
CA GLY A 273 7.98 22.17 -5.81
C GLY A 273 7.19 22.92 -4.74
N SER A 274 6.75 22.26 -3.66
CA SER A 274 6.17 22.94 -2.51
C SER A 274 7.26 23.54 -1.61
N GLU A 275 6.96 24.66 -0.94
CA GLU A 275 7.74 25.15 0.19
C GLU A 275 7.42 24.30 1.42
N VAL A 276 8.42 23.62 1.99
CA VAL A 276 8.18 22.65 3.08
C VAL A 276 8.85 23.11 4.37
N THR A 277 8.05 23.08 5.44
CA THR A 277 8.50 23.26 6.82
C THR A 277 8.25 21.97 7.61
N LEU A 278 9.31 21.32 8.09
CA LEU A 278 9.24 20.17 9.00
C LEU A 278 9.37 20.67 10.45
N MET A 279 8.44 20.26 11.30
CA MET A 279 8.40 20.70 12.71
C MET A 279 8.37 19.52 13.63
N GLN A 280 9.08 19.62 14.77
CA GLN A 280 9.01 18.59 15.81
C GLN A 280 9.31 19.12 17.22
N ARG A 281 8.85 18.38 18.22
CA ARG A 281 9.06 18.69 19.65
C ARG A 281 10.49 18.41 20.10
N SER A 282 11.13 17.37 19.59
CA SER A 282 12.50 17.03 19.93
C SER A 282 13.48 18.05 19.35
N LYS A 283 14.55 18.35 20.08
CA LYS A 283 15.65 19.20 19.60
C LYS A 283 16.55 18.50 18.57
N ARG A 284 16.36 17.19 18.33
CA ARG A 284 17.14 16.39 17.39
C ARG A 284 16.21 15.49 16.56
N LEU A 285 16.42 15.41 15.24
CA LEU A 285 15.77 14.41 14.39
C LEU A 285 16.23 13.01 14.81
N LEU A 286 15.41 12.01 14.54
CA LEU A 286 15.79 10.61 14.76
C LEU A 286 16.46 10.38 16.12
N LYS A 287 15.86 10.90 17.20
CA LYS A 287 16.46 10.95 18.55
C LYS A 287 16.89 9.58 19.09
N GLU A 288 16.37 8.48 18.52
CA GLU A 288 16.70 7.10 18.89
C GLU A 288 18.00 6.59 18.24
N TYR A 289 18.60 7.40 17.34
CA TYR A 289 19.85 7.08 16.66
C TYR A 289 21.01 7.94 17.21
N GLU A 290 22.22 7.60 16.80
CA GLU A 290 23.43 8.35 17.13
C GLU A 290 23.32 9.80 16.63
N PRO A 291 23.93 10.76 17.35
CA PRO A 291 23.89 12.18 16.98
C PRO A 291 24.35 12.47 15.56
N GLU A 292 25.38 11.78 15.10
CA GLU A 292 25.99 11.96 13.78
C GLU A 292 25.01 11.63 12.65
N ILE A 293 24.14 10.62 12.86
CA ILE A 293 23.08 10.27 11.88
C ILE A 293 22.06 11.41 11.81
N SER A 294 21.63 11.91 12.97
CA SER A 294 20.71 13.04 13.03
C SER A 294 21.26 14.27 12.33
N GLU A 295 22.51 14.63 12.62
CA GLU A 295 23.18 15.79 12.03
C GLU A 295 23.33 15.66 10.51
N ALA A 296 23.69 14.47 10.02
CA ALA A 296 23.80 14.21 8.58
C ALA A 296 22.44 14.37 7.86
N VAL A 297 21.36 13.83 8.45
CA VAL A 297 20.01 13.96 7.90
C VAL A 297 19.51 15.40 7.96
N GLU A 298 19.71 16.10 9.07
CA GLU A 298 19.34 17.51 9.22
C GLU A 298 20.05 18.37 8.17
N LYS A 299 21.36 18.18 8.03
CA LYS A 299 22.16 18.89 7.03
C LYS A 299 21.64 18.64 5.61
N ALA A 300 21.37 17.40 5.26
CA ALA A 300 20.86 17.03 3.93
C ALA A 300 19.49 17.67 3.63
N LEU A 301 18.59 17.72 4.59
CA LEU A 301 17.27 18.36 4.43
C LEU A 301 17.41 19.89 4.27
N ILE A 302 18.24 20.55 5.05
CA ILE A 302 18.48 21.99 5.00
C ILE A 302 19.17 22.37 3.68
N GLU A 303 20.17 21.62 3.24
CA GLU A 303 20.87 21.83 1.96
C GLU A 303 19.93 21.72 0.75
N GLN A 304 18.89 20.91 0.85
CA GLN A 304 17.84 20.85 -0.17
C GLN A 304 16.86 22.03 -0.12
N GLY A 305 16.87 22.85 0.91
CA GLY A 305 15.98 24.01 1.07
C GLY A 305 14.72 23.75 1.91
N ILE A 306 14.68 22.64 2.64
CA ILE A 306 13.58 22.35 3.58
C ILE A 306 13.82 23.13 4.87
N THR A 307 12.81 23.87 5.34
CA THR A 307 12.85 24.55 6.63
C THR A 307 12.64 23.55 7.75
N LEU A 308 13.54 23.53 8.75
CA LEU A 308 13.48 22.62 9.87
C LEU A 308 13.31 23.39 11.18
N ILE A 309 12.23 23.13 11.91
CA ILE A 309 11.94 23.73 13.23
C ILE A 309 11.94 22.60 14.27
N LYS A 310 12.92 22.64 15.19
CA LYS A 310 13.12 21.66 16.25
C LYS A 310 12.87 22.25 17.62
N GLY A 311 12.56 21.42 18.61
CA GLY A 311 12.29 21.87 19.98
C GLY A 311 10.99 22.67 20.10
N ALA A 312 10.05 22.50 19.15
CA ALA A 312 8.80 23.26 19.13
C ALA A 312 7.80 22.77 20.19
N SER A 313 7.27 23.69 20.97
CA SER A 313 6.04 23.49 21.73
C SER A 313 4.88 24.00 20.89
N PHE A 314 3.90 23.14 20.61
CA PHE A 314 2.75 23.49 19.79
C PHE A 314 1.65 24.09 20.68
N GLU A 315 1.33 25.35 20.46
CA GLU A 315 0.36 26.11 21.24
C GLU A 315 -1.07 26.03 20.61
N GLY A 316 -1.13 25.89 19.29
CA GLY A 316 -2.41 25.78 18.61
C GLY A 316 -2.31 25.86 17.09
N VAL A 317 -3.43 25.53 16.43
CA VAL A 317 -3.61 25.70 14.99
C VAL A 317 -4.90 26.45 14.75
N GLU A 318 -4.88 27.40 13.80
CA GLU A 318 -6.08 28.12 13.36
C GLU A 318 -6.09 28.22 11.83
N GLN A 319 -7.28 28.39 11.28
CA GLN A 319 -7.46 28.70 9.86
C GLN A 319 -7.98 30.12 9.69
N VAL A 320 -7.28 30.93 8.90
CA VAL A 320 -7.67 32.30 8.55
C VAL A 320 -7.80 32.38 7.03
N GLY A 321 -9.02 32.31 6.52
CA GLY A 321 -9.28 32.20 5.09
C GLY A 321 -8.76 30.88 4.53
N GLU A 322 -7.89 30.95 3.53
CA GLU A 322 -7.25 29.76 2.93
C GLU A 322 -5.93 29.36 3.62
N VAL A 323 -5.46 30.15 4.57
CA VAL A 323 -4.17 29.96 5.25
C VAL A 323 -4.39 29.28 6.60
N LYS A 324 -3.60 28.25 6.85
CA LYS A 324 -3.52 27.60 8.17
C LYS A 324 -2.29 28.13 8.91
N LYS A 325 -2.46 28.54 10.14
CA LYS A 325 -1.40 29.09 10.99
C LYS A 325 -1.14 28.12 12.12
N VAL A 326 0.14 27.79 12.33
CA VAL A 326 0.59 26.97 13.46
C VAL A 326 1.33 27.86 14.45
N HIS A 327 0.77 27.99 15.65
CA HIS A 327 1.37 28.73 16.75
C HIS A 327 2.31 27.83 17.53
N VAL A 328 3.56 28.24 17.64
CA VAL A 328 4.60 27.47 18.35
C VAL A 328 5.47 28.36 19.22
N THR A 329 6.04 27.77 20.24
CA THR A 329 7.16 28.37 21.02
C THR A 329 8.41 27.55 20.74
N VAL A 330 9.49 28.21 20.33
CA VAL A 330 10.82 27.63 20.08
C VAL A 330 11.84 28.49 20.80
N ASP A 331 12.65 27.87 21.68
CA ASP A 331 13.65 28.58 22.50
C ASP A 331 13.08 29.83 23.20
N GLU A 332 11.89 29.66 23.81
CA GLU A 332 11.12 30.69 24.55
C GLU A 332 10.50 31.80 23.67
N GLU A 333 10.74 31.78 22.36
CA GLU A 333 10.15 32.71 21.41
C GLU A 333 8.87 32.16 20.79
N LYS A 334 7.79 32.96 20.80
CA LYS A 334 6.54 32.63 20.10
C LYS A 334 6.66 32.93 18.61
N LYS A 335 6.30 31.96 17.80
CA LYS A 335 6.32 32.06 16.32
C LYS A 335 4.99 31.58 15.74
N VAL A 336 4.65 32.13 14.59
CA VAL A 336 3.50 31.72 13.77
C VAL A 336 4.04 31.30 12.41
N ILE A 337 3.72 30.10 12.04
CA ILE A 337 4.19 29.45 10.80
C ILE A 337 3.00 29.26 9.88
#